data_cfade31d8a93a26629275bb6a26f554b
#
_entry.id   cfade31d8a93a26629275bb6a26f554b
#
_cell.length_a   1.000
_cell.length_b   1.000
_cell.length_c   1.000
_cell.angle_alpha   90.00
_cell.angle_beta   90.00
_cell.angle_gamma   90.00
#
_symmetry.space_group_name_H-M   'P 1'
#
loop_
_entity.id
_entity.type
_entity.pdbx_description
1 polymer ?
#
loop_
_entity_poly.entity_id
_entity_poly.type
_entity_poly.pdbx_seq_one_letter_code
_entity_poly.pdbx_strand_id
1 'polypeptide(L)'
;MRAERLVYVDESGIDRYLYREYARAPRGQKVHTKISGRKFTRVNIVAGICQGKWVAPLQYSGTTDSILFEFWFTNCLLKEIRENSIIVLDNATFHKKSVLPNLAKRYNCKVLFLPPYSPDLNPIEKKGAWLKKRLRKILFDFDSFQQALVCCF
;
A
#
# COMPACT_ATOMS: atom_id res chain seq x y z
N MET A 1 1.08 27.30 16.57
CA MET A 1 1.22 25.84 16.54
C MET A 1 1.15 25.37 15.09
N ARG A 2 2.21 24.86 14.56
CA ARG A 2 2.15 24.17 13.26
C ARG A 2 1.48 22.82 13.52
N ALA A 3 0.35 22.56 12.88
CA ALA A 3 -0.30 21.25 12.95
C ALA A 3 0.70 20.18 12.52
N GLU A 4 1.00 19.25 13.40
CA GLU A 4 1.85 18.10 13.10
C GLU A 4 1.19 17.29 11.98
N ARG A 5 1.95 16.97 10.95
CA ARG A 5 1.43 16.21 9.82
C ARG A 5 1.54 14.74 10.11
N LEU A 6 0.40 14.07 10.18
CA LEU A 6 0.34 12.63 10.33
C LEU A 6 0.48 11.96 8.95
N VAL A 7 1.43 11.07 8.85
CA VAL A 7 1.66 10.21 7.67
C VAL A 7 1.41 8.77 8.09
N TYR A 8 0.32 8.21 7.61
CA TYR A 8 -0.01 6.80 7.87
C TYR A 8 0.62 5.92 6.80
N VAL A 9 1.25 4.83 7.20
CA VAL A 9 1.94 3.90 6.31
C VAL A 9 1.35 2.51 6.43
N ASP A 10 1.19 1.84 5.32
CA ASP A 10 0.75 0.45 5.26
C ASP A 10 1.28 -0.27 4.02
N GLU A 11 1.35 -1.57 4.09
CA GLU A 11 1.65 -2.47 2.99
C GLU A 11 0.39 -3.25 2.61
N SER A 12 0.16 -3.35 1.32
CA SER A 12 -1.00 -4.08 0.80
C SER A 12 -0.60 -5.00 -0.34
N GLY A 13 -1.04 -6.26 -0.27
CA GLY A 13 -0.90 -7.19 -1.38
C GLY A 13 -2.13 -7.15 -2.29
N ILE A 14 -1.91 -7.09 -3.59
CA ILE A 14 -2.96 -7.13 -4.60
C ILE A 14 -2.73 -8.35 -5.47
N ASP A 15 -3.69 -9.28 -5.44
CA ASP A 15 -3.70 -10.44 -6.32
C ASP A 15 -4.27 -10.03 -7.68
N ARG A 16 -3.59 -10.42 -8.74
CA ARG A 16 -4.07 -10.18 -10.11
C ARG A 16 -5.45 -10.78 -10.40
N TYR A 17 -5.93 -11.69 -9.55
CA TYR A 17 -7.26 -12.31 -9.66
C TYR A 17 -8.42 -11.46 -9.18
N LEU A 18 -8.20 -10.39 -8.48
CA LEU A 18 -9.27 -9.55 -7.96
C LEU A 18 -10.24 -9.04 -9.03
N TYR A 19 -9.87 -9.14 -10.30
CA TYR A 19 -10.67 -8.67 -11.42
C TYR A 19 -11.42 -9.76 -12.17
N ARG A 20 -11.25 -11.05 -11.83
CA ARG A 20 -11.93 -12.18 -12.51
C ARG A 20 -13.09 -12.79 -11.74
N GLU A 21 -13.39 -12.36 -10.53
CA GLU A 21 -14.46 -12.91 -9.70
C GLU A 21 -15.87 -12.76 -10.30
N TYR A 22 -16.06 -11.85 -11.26
CA TYR A 22 -17.37 -11.61 -11.88
C TYR A 22 -17.24 -11.51 -13.40
N ALA A 23 -17.12 -12.67 -14.06
CA ALA A 23 -17.38 -12.71 -15.49
C ALA A 23 -18.90 -12.66 -15.69
N ARG A 24 -19.42 -11.57 -16.24
CA ARG A 24 -20.84 -11.49 -16.65
C ARG A 24 -20.99 -12.19 -17.99
N ALA A 25 -21.75 -13.29 -18.01
CA ALA A 25 -22.22 -13.89 -19.26
C ALA A 25 -23.67 -13.49 -19.53
N PRO A 26 -24.10 -13.45 -20.78
CA PRO A 26 -25.52 -13.34 -21.12
C PRO A 26 -26.34 -14.41 -20.42
N ARG A 27 -27.56 -14.08 -20.03
CA ARG A 27 -28.48 -14.98 -19.32
C ARG A 27 -28.61 -16.31 -20.05
N GLY A 28 -28.23 -17.42 -19.41
CA GLY A 28 -28.33 -18.79 -19.98
C GLY A 28 -26.99 -19.39 -20.44
N GLN A 29 -25.88 -18.67 -20.41
CA GLN A 29 -24.57 -19.22 -20.72
C GLN A 29 -23.75 -19.45 -19.44
N LYS A 30 -23.26 -20.69 -19.25
CA LYS A 30 -22.32 -21.01 -18.19
C LYS A 30 -20.93 -20.54 -18.62
N VAL A 31 -20.33 -19.65 -17.83
CA VAL A 31 -18.94 -19.25 -18.04
C VAL A 31 -18.03 -20.31 -17.46
N HIS A 32 -17.45 -21.14 -18.31
CA HIS A 32 -16.37 -22.04 -17.92
C HIS A 32 -15.06 -21.27 -17.93
N THR A 33 -14.68 -20.69 -16.80
CA THR A 33 -13.35 -20.16 -16.62
C THR A 33 -12.41 -21.32 -16.30
N LYS A 34 -11.58 -21.71 -17.24
CA LYS A 34 -10.43 -22.56 -16.94
C LYS A 34 -9.51 -21.77 -16.04
N ILE A 35 -9.54 -22.05 -14.74
CA ILE A 35 -8.55 -21.58 -13.79
C ILE A 35 -7.26 -22.31 -14.16
N SER A 36 -6.41 -21.68 -14.95
CA SER A 36 -5.08 -22.24 -15.20
C SER A 36 -4.31 -22.16 -13.88
N GLY A 37 -3.79 -23.29 -13.42
CA GLY A 37 -3.03 -23.42 -12.17
C GLY A 37 -1.68 -22.71 -12.18
N ARG A 38 -1.51 -21.64 -12.94
CA ARG A 38 -0.33 -20.80 -12.89
C ARG A 38 -0.30 -20.02 -11.58
N LYS A 39 0.80 -20.13 -10.85
CA LYS A 39 1.09 -19.31 -9.67
C LYS A 39 0.94 -17.83 -10.06
N PHE A 40 -0.04 -17.18 -9.47
CA PHE A 40 -0.32 -15.78 -9.78
C PHE A 40 0.67 -14.88 -9.05
N THR A 41 1.23 -13.96 -9.80
CA THR A 41 2.14 -12.96 -9.26
C THR A 41 1.33 -11.98 -8.42
N ARG A 42 1.42 -12.12 -7.10
CA ARG A 42 0.94 -11.11 -6.18
C ARG A 42 1.82 -9.88 -6.29
N VAL A 43 1.20 -8.73 -6.49
CA VAL A 43 1.88 -7.45 -6.47
C VAL A 43 1.68 -6.83 -5.10
N ASN A 44 2.76 -6.42 -4.46
CA ASN A 44 2.73 -5.72 -3.20
C ASN A 44 2.94 -4.22 -3.42
N ILE A 45 2.31 -3.43 -2.57
CA ILE A 45 2.43 -1.97 -2.57
C ILE A 45 2.71 -1.54 -1.15
N VAL A 46 3.70 -0.69 -0.98
CA VAL A 46 3.91 0.08 0.24
C VAL A 46 3.69 1.56 -0.07
N ALA A 47 2.95 2.25 0.75
CA ALA A 47 2.66 3.66 0.56
C ALA A 47 2.32 4.35 1.89
N GLY A 48 2.47 5.67 1.90
CA GLY A 48 1.95 6.52 2.96
C GLY A 48 0.72 7.29 2.51
N ILE A 49 -0.05 7.79 3.48
CA ILE A 49 -1.12 8.75 3.27
C ILE A 49 -0.92 9.93 4.19
N CYS A 50 -0.86 11.11 3.61
CA CYS A 50 -0.79 12.38 4.32
C CYS A 50 -1.92 13.31 3.85
N GLN A 51 -2.76 13.76 4.78
CA GLN A 51 -3.89 14.64 4.44
C GLN A 51 -4.78 14.12 3.29
N GLY A 52 -5.03 12.82 3.28
CA GLY A 52 -5.85 12.17 2.27
C GLY A 52 -5.17 11.90 0.92
N LYS A 53 -3.92 12.30 0.75
CA LYS A 53 -3.14 12.09 -0.47
C LYS A 53 -2.13 10.97 -0.30
N TRP A 54 -1.96 10.16 -1.34
CA TRP A 54 -0.92 9.14 -1.40
C TRP A 54 0.48 9.76 -1.44
N VAL A 55 1.38 9.17 -0.67
CA VAL A 55 2.78 9.60 -0.57
C VAL A 55 3.69 8.40 -0.79
N ALA A 56 4.70 8.57 -1.65
CA ALA A 56 5.74 7.60 -1.94
C ALA A 56 5.23 6.17 -2.25
N PRO A 57 4.24 5.97 -3.12
CA PRO A 57 3.78 4.62 -3.46
C PRO A 57 4.90 3.86 -4.17
N LEU A 58 5.19 2.65 -3.71
CA LEU A 58 6.15 1.73 -4.33
C LEU A 58 5.50 0.37 -4.54
N GLN A 59 5.54 -0.07 -5.78
CA GLN A 59 5.14 -1.41 -6.18
C GLN A 59 6.36 -2.34 -6.20
N TYR A 60 6.21 -3.53 -5.66
CA TYR A 60 7.27 -4.54 -5.66
C TYR A 60 6.70 -5.95 -5.69
N SER A 61 7.53 -6.91 -6.07
CA SER A 61 7.23 -8.34 -6.07
C SER A 61 7.97 -9.03 -4.92
N GLY A 62 7.41 -10.11 -4.41
CA GLY A 62 8.01 -10.88 -3.33
C GLY A 62 7.55 -10.47 -1.94
N THR A 63 8.30 -10.86 -0.93
CA THR A 63 7.97 -10.64 0.48
C THR A 63 8.49 -9.29 0.96
N THR A 64 7.71 -8.60 1.76
CA THR A 64 8.18 -7.41 2.47
C THR A 64 9.13 -7.84 3.59
N ASP A 65 10.37 -7.42 3.51
CA ASP A 65 11.35 -7.59 4.56
C ASP A 65 11.84 -6.24 5.12
N SER A 66 12.63 -6.30 6.18
CA SER A 66 13.14 -5.10 6.83
C SER A 66 14.08 -4.28 5.93
N ILE A 67 14.83 -4.93 5.05
CA ILE A 67 15.77 -4.28 4.14
C ILE A 67 15.01 -3.45 3.10
N LEU A 68 14.00 -4.04 2.46
CA LEU A 68 13.16 -3.35 1.49
C LEU A 68 12.41 -2.19 2.14
N PHE A 69 11.85 -2.42 3.31
CA PHE A 69 11.10 -1.40 4.04
C PHE A 69 12.00 -0.22 4.46
N GLU A 70 13.17 -0.47 4.99
CA GLU A 70 14.14 0.57 5.35
C GLU A 70 14.62 1.37 4.13
N PHE A 71 14.86 0.69 3.01
CA PHE A 71 15.20 1.34 1.74
C PHE A 71 14.09 2.30 1.28
N TRP A 72 12.85 1.83 1.22
CA TRP A 72 11.71 2.64 0.85
C TRP A 72 11.49 3.80 1.83
N PHE A 73 11.55 3.52 3.13
CA PHE A 73 11.38 4.52 4.19
C PHE A 73 12.38 5.67 4.04
N THR A 74 13.66 5.34 3.82
CA THR A 74 14.72 6.33 3.74
C THR A 74 14.75 7.05 2.40
N ASN A 75 14.63 6.32 1.28
CA ASN A 75 14.86 6.86 -0.05
C ASN A 75 13.60 7.38 -0.74
N CYS A 76 12.43 6.94 -0.34
CA CYS A 76 11.17 7.35 -0.92
C CYS A 76 10.34 8.19 0.05
N LEU A 77 9.95 7.62 1.19
CA LEU A 77 9.04 8.30 2.13
C LEU A 77 9.64 9.56 2.75
N LEU A 78 10.79 9.44 3.40
CA LEU A 78 11.43 10.56 4.12
C LEU A 78 11.83 11.71 3.20
N LYS A 79 12.10 11.44 1.93
CA LYS A 79 12.42 12.47 0.94
C LYS A 79 11.20 13.22 0.43
N GLU A 80 10.03 12.61 0.49
CA GLU A 80 8.78 13.17 -0.04
C GLU A 80 7.96 13.91 1.02
N ILE A 81 7.99 13.44 2.27
CA ILE A 81 7.28 14.10 3.38
C ILE A 81 8.03 15.33 3.88
N ARG A 82 7.27 16.23 4.48
CA ARG A 82 7.87 17.45 5.07
C ARG A 82 8.45 17.18 6.46
N GLU A 83 9.39 18.03 6.85
CA GLU A 83 9.91 18.07 8.22
C GLU A 83 8.78 18.23 9.25
N ASN A 84 9.04 17.77 10.46
CA ASN A 84 8.06 17.75 11.57
C ASN A 84 6.80 16.91 11.31
N SER A 85 6.91 15.91 10.43
CA SER A 85 5.88 14.90 10.23
C SER A 85 5.99 13.80 11.28
N ILE A 86 4.85 13.22 11.64
CA ILE A 86 4.76 12.01 12.47
C ILE A 86 4.35 10.86 11.58
N ILE A 87 5.20 9.86 11.48
CA ILE A 87 4.97 8.67 10.67
C ILE A 87 4.34 7.61 11.57
N VAL A 88 3.13 7.20 11.23
CA VAL A 88 2.36 6.21 11.98
C VAL A 88 2.48 4.86 11.28
N LEU A 89 3.02 3.88 11.99
CA LEU A 89 3.26 2.52 11.53
C LEU A 89 2.48 1.52 12.37
N ASP A 90 2.08 0.42 11.77
CA ASP A 90 1.59 -0.72 12.53
C ASP A 90 2.74 -1.42 13.27
N ASN A 91 2.42 -2.45 14.03
CA ASN A 91 3.40 -3.20 14.82
C ASN A 91 3.89 -4.46 14.09
N ALA A 92 4.10 -4.39 12.77
CA ALA A 92 4.64 -5.51 12.01
C ALA A 92 6.06 -5.88 12.43
N THR A 93 6.39 -7.16 12.35
CA THR A 93 7.68 -7.69 12.83
C THR A 93 8.89 -7.19 12.05
N PHE A 94 8.72 -6.85 10.78
CA PHE A 94 9.78 -6.29 9.95
C PHE A 94 10.00 -4.78 10.16
N HIS A 95 9.13 -4.11 10.92
CA HIS A 95 9.35 -2.73 11.33
C HIS A 95 10.32 -2.69 12.51
N LYS A 96 11.59 -2.41 12.23
CA LYS A 96 12.60 -2.34 13.28
C LYS A 96 12.42 -1.08 14.13
N LYS A 97 11.88 -1.25 15.33
CA LYS A 97 11.58 -0.16 16.28
C LYS A 97 12.81 0.61 16.74
N SER A 98 14.00 0.03 16.64
CA SER A 98 15.25 0.68 16.98
C SER A 98 15.86 1.50 15.83
N VAL A 99 15.61 1.10 14.59
CA VAL A 99 16.24 1.68 13.39
C VAL A 99 15.38 2.80 12.80
N LEU A 100 14.09 2.58 12.61
CA LEU A 100 13.21 3.52 11.93
C LEU A 100 13.11 4.89 12.60
N PRO A 101 12.99 5.00 13.94
CA PRO A 101 13.01 6.30 14.60
C PRO A 101 14.31 7.08 14.38
N ASN A 102 15.45 6.40 14.34
CA ASN A 102 16.75 7.06 14.09
C ASN A 102 16.87 7.57 12.65
N LEU A 103 16.34 6.84 11.67
CA LEU A 103 16.28 7.28 10.29
C LEU A 103 15.37 8.49 10.12
N ALA A 104 14.20 8.47 10.74
CA ALA A 104 13.25 9.58 10.72
C ALA A 104 13.81 10.85 11.37
N LYS A 105 14.57 10.70 12.45
CA LYS A 105 15.19 11.81 13.17
C LYS A 105 16.14 12.61 12.30
N ARG A 106 16.82 11.99 11.34
CA ARG A 106 17.71 12.66 10.37
C ARG A 106 16.97 13.67 9.50
N TYR A 107 15.66 13.48 9.32
CA TYR A 107 14.77 14.36 8.55
C TYR A 107 13.84 15.19 9.44
N ASN A 108 14.15 15.31 10.73
CA ASN A 108 13.31 15.99 11.73
C ASN A 108 11.88 15.43 11.81
N CYS A 109 11.72 14.13 11.57
CA CYS A 109 10.46 13.42 11.67
C CYS A 109 10.44 12.47 12.87
N LYS A 110 9.25 12.12 13.32
CA LYS A 110 9.02 11.17 14.41
C LYS A 110 8.31 9.93 13.89
N VAL A 111 8.50 8.80 14.56
CA VAL A 111 7.80 7.55 14.28
C VAL A 111 6.93 7.17 15.47
N LEU A 112 5.69 6.84 15.20
CA LEU A 112 4.73 6.32 16.17
C LEU A 112 4.30 4.92 15.74
N PHE A 113 4.52 3.93 16.59
CA PHE A 113 4.05 2.57 16.39
C PHE A 113 2.69 2.39 17.03
N LEU A 114 1.72 1.89 16.28
CA LEU A 114 0.39 1.58 16.78
C LEU A 114 0.44 0.35 17.71
N PRO A 115 -0.46 0.27 18.69
CA PRO A 115 -0.61 -0.93 19.51
C PRO A 115 -0.95 -2.16 18.64
N PRO A 116 -0.58 -3.38 19.07
CA PRO A 116 -0.99 -4.60 18.38
C PRO A 116 -2.52 -4.67 18.25
N TYR A 117 -2.99 -5.22 17.12
CA TYR A 117 -4.43 -5.44 16.85
C TYR A 117 -5.30 -4.17 16.91
N SER A 118 -4.79 -3.05 16.40
CA SER A 118 -5.52 -1.77 16.39
C SER A 118 -5.74 -1.24 14.97
N PRO A 119 -6.40 -1.98 14.06
CA PRO A 119 -6.63 -1.53 12.68
C PRO A 119 -7.49 -0.26 12.61
N ASP A 120 -8.37 -0.05 13.58
CA ASP A 120 -9.25 1.13 13.63
C ASP A 120 -8.49 2.45 13.78
N LEU A 121 -7.27 2.40 14.29
CA LEU A 121 -6.40 3.56 14.47
C LEU A 121 -5.60 3.93 13.21
N ASN A 122 -5.66 3.09 12.17
CA ASN A 122 -4.97 3.34 10.91
C ASN A 122 -5.95 3.58 9.76
N PRO A 123 -6.27 4.85 9.44
CA PRO A 123 -7.23 5.18 8.39
C PRO A 123 -6.79 4.77 6.98
N ILE A 124 -5.53 4.39 6.79
CA ILE A 124 -5.01 3.93 5.50
C ILE A 124 -5.66 2.62 5.01
N GLU A 125 -6.16 1.79 5.92
CA GLU A 125 -6.85 0.54 5.55
C GLU A 125 -8.10 0.80 4.70
N LYS A 126 -8.87 1.83 5.04
CA LYS A 126 -10.01 2.27 4.24
C LYS A 126 -9.61 2.74 2.85
N LYS A 127 -8.46 3.39 2.75
CA LYS A 127 -7.89 3.83 1.48
C LYS A 127 -7.36 2.67 0.65
N GLY A 128 -6.77 1.67 1.28
CA GLY A 128 -6.35 0.42 0.61
C GLY A 128 -7.53 -0.33 0.00
N ALA A 129 -8.63 -0.43 0.73
CA ALA A 129 -9.87 -1.03 0.23
C ALA A 129 -10.45 -0.23 -0.94
N TRP A 130 -10.45 1.09 -0.87
CA TRP A 130 -10.87 1.97 -1.95
C TRP A 130 -9.99 1.80 -3.20
N LEU A 131 -8.67 1.73 -3.03
CA LEU A 131 -7.72 1.49 -4.12
C LEU A 131 -8.03 0.18 -4.85
N LYS A 132 -8.21 -0.90 -4.12
CA LYS A 132 -8.56 -2.21 -4.68
C LYS A 132 -9.89 -2.16 -5.45
N LYS A 133 -10.89 -1.50 -4.90
CA LYS A 133 -12.20 -1.32 -5.54
C LYS A 133 -12.10 -0.51 -6.82
N ARG A 134 -11.34 0.58 -6.82
CA ARG A 134 -11.11 1.42 -7.99
C ARG A 134 -10.34 0.68 -9.08
N LEU A 135 -9.29 -0.03 -8.70
CA LEU A 135 -8.48 -0.84 -9.62
C LEU A 135 -9.33 -1.88 -10.35
N ARG A 136 -10.22 -2.57 -9.65
CA ARG A 136 -11.16 -3.53 -10.25
C ARG A 136 -12.04 -2.90 -11.35
N LYS A 137 -12.45 -1.65 -11.16
CA LYS A 137 -13.32 -0.95 -12.12
C LYS A 137 -12.59 -0.54 -13.39
N ILE A 138 -11.34 -0.08 -13.27
CA ILE A 138 -10.60 0.51 -14.38
C ILE A 138 -9.66 -0.46 -15.09
N LEU A 139 -9.42 -1.63 -14.54
CA LEU A 139 -8.43 -2.59 -15.02
C LEU A 139 -8.65 -3.00 -16.49
N PHE A 140 -9.91 -3.09 -16.91
CA PHE A 140 -10.27 -3.47 -18.29
C PHE A 140 -9.99 -2.38 -19.32
N ASP A 141 -9.82 -1.13 -18.89
CA ASP A 141 -9.54 0.02 -19.76
C ASP A 141 -8.05 0.19 -20.05
N PHE A 142 -7.20 -0.66 -19.44
CA PHE A 142 -5.74 -0.59 -19.55
C PHE A 142 -5.14 -1.91 -20.04
N ASP A 143 -4.11 -1.82 -20.88
CA ASP A 143 -3.40 -2.99 -21.41
C ASP A 143 -2.55 -3.71 -20.37
N SER A 144 -2.12 -3.01 -19.32
CA SER A 144 -1.33 -3.59 -18.24
C SER A 144 -1.87 -3.22 -16.87
N PHE A 145 -1.70 -4.16 -15.93
CA PHE A 145 -1.99 -3.94 -14.51
C PHE A 145 -1.23 -2.74 -13.93
N GLN A 146 0.02 -2.57 -14.34
CA GLN A 146 0.86 -1.47 -13.86
C GLN A 146 0.32 -0.11 -14.28
N GLN A 147 -0.13 0.03 -15.52
CA GLN A 147 -0.74 1.28 -16.00
C GLN A 147 -2.02 1.61 -15.24
N ALA A 148 -2.89 0.62 -15.03
CA ALA A 148 -4.10 0.79 -14.24
C ALA A 148 -3.80 1.21 -12.80
N LEU A 149 -2.77 0.64 -12.19
CA LEU A 149 -2.35 0.96 -10.84
C LEU A 149 -1.84 2.39 -10.72
N VAL A 150 -1.01 2.84 -11.65
CA VAL A 150 -0.50 4.23 -11.68
C VAL A 150 -1.65 5.24 -11.76
N CYS A 151 -2.71 4.95 -12.50
CA CYS A 151 -3.89 5.81 -12.59
C CYS A 151 -4.70 5.90 -11.29
N CYS A 152 -4.47 5.00 -10.32
CA CYS A 152 -5.14 5.03 -9.03
C CYS A 152 -4.48 5.99 -8.01
N PHE A 153 -3.26 6.37 -8.26
CA PHE A 153 -2.48 7.30 -7.42
C PHE A 153 -2.49 8.73 -8.01
#